data_76b380611f1b5be7fc02749da0a270ef
#
_entry.id   76b380611f1b5be7fc02749da0a270ef
#
_cell.length_a   1.000
_cell.length_b   1.000
_cell.length_c   1.000
_cell.angle_alpha   90.00
_cell.angle_beta   90.00
_cell.angle_gamma   90.00
#
_symmetry.space_group_name_H-M   'P 1'
#
loop_
_entity.id
_entity.type
_entity.pdbx_description
1 polymer ?
#
loop_
_entity_poly.entity_id
_entity_poly.type
_entity_poly.pdbx_seq_one_letter_code
_entity_poly.pdbx_strand_id
1 'polypeptide(L)'
;MENYEILKNGLIKQKKILNKIQTYDTQYVDERYNQYGEKGPQMAGLRLGYLVGTLGYWPSTILDIGYGNGDFLKVCKGVIDSYGNDVSGYPVPEGVTYTDNIFDKHYDVISFFDVLEHFEEIDFVKDLKCDFIYISLPWCHNFSEEWFMNWKHRRPDEHLWHFNEKSIEKFFNEMGYDMVDYSNVEDIIRVSSEEYSNILTCIFKKRK
;
A
#
# COMPACT_ATOMS: atom_id res chain seq x y z
N MET A 1 -8.62 23.49 -4.48
CA MET A 1 -7.43 22.56 -4.61
C MET A 1 -6.08 23.27 -4.81
N GLU A 2 -5.82 24.42 -4.14
CA GLU A 2 -4.63 25.26 -4.44
C GLU A 2 -3.29 24.48 -4.33
N ASN A 3 -3.11 23.65 -3.30
CA ASN A 3 -1.89 22.87 -3.06
C ASN A 3 -1.93 21.46 -3.68
N TYR A 4 -2.91 21.15 -4.54
CA TYR A 4 -3.02 19.87 -5.22
C TYR A 4 -3.09 20.07 -6.73
N GLU A 5 -2.66 19.06 -7.49
CA GLU A 5 -2.81 19.01 -8.93
C GLU A 5 -3.37 17.65 -9.36
N ILE A 6 -4.14 17.67 -10.42
CA ILE A 6 -4.63 16.44 -11.07
C ILE A 6 -3.76 16.21 -12.31
N LEU A 7 -3.04 15.09 -12.30
CA LEU A 7 -2.16 14.71 -13.41
C LEU A 7 -2.97 14.16 -14.59
N LYS A 8 -2.33 14.01 -15.75
CA LYS A 8 -2.98 13.49 -16.98
C LYS A 8 -3.56 12.10 -16.83
N ASN A 9 -2.95 11.26 -15.99
CA ASN A 9 -3.46 9.92 -15.66
C ASN A 9 -4.59 9.95 -14.62
N GLY A 10 -4.91 11.11 -14.04
CA GLY A 10 -5.97 11.28 -13.05
C GLY A 10 -5.53 11.14 -11.60
N LEU A 11 -4.24 10.91 -11.34
CA LEU A 11 -3.69 10.97 -9.99
C LEU A 11 -3.80 12.37 -9.43
N ILE A 12 -4.07 12.49 -8.14
CA ILE A 12 -3.99 13.77 -7.43
C ILE A 12 -2.72 13.77 -6.61
N LYS A 13 -1.85 14.75 -6.87
CA LYS A 13 -0.58 14.95 -6.16
C LYS A 13 -0.63 16.21 -5.32
N GLN A 14 -0.15 16.16 -4.09
CA GLN A 14 0.15 17.35 -3.31
C GLN A 14 1.41 18.02 -3.87
N LYS A 15 1.32 19.31 -4.23
CA LYS A 15 2.42 20.05 -4.89
C LYS A 15 3.56 20.44 -3.95
N LYS A 16 3.24 20.79 -2.70
CA LYS A 16 4.21 21.23 -1.70
C LYS A 16 3.87 20.67 -0.33
N ILE A 17 4.87 20.18 0.36
CA ILE A 17 4.79 19.85 1.78
C ILE A 17 4.92 21.17 2.55
N LEU A 18 3.95 21.49 3.40
CA LEU A 18 3.84 22.76 4.11
C LEU A 18 4.30 22.65 5.57
N ASN A 19 4.20 21.46 6.15
CA ASN A 19 4.54 21.19 7.54
C ASN A 19 5.58 20.09 7.64
N LYS A 20 6.04 19.82 8.87
CA LYS A 20 6.93 18.69 9.13
C LYS A 20 6.22 17.38 8.77
N ILE A 21 6.87 16.56 7.96
CA ILE A 21 6.41 15.21 7.65
C ILE A 21 6.34 14.39 8.95
N GLN A 22 5.33 13.52 9.06
CA GLN A 22 5.19 12.55 10.14
C GLN A 22 6.48 11.74 10.29
N THR A 23 6.98 11.62 11.52
CA THR A 23 8.09 10.71 11.80
C THR A 23 7.53 9.32 12.03
N TYR A 24 8.01 8.37 11.24
CA TYR A 24 7.68 6.95 11.39
C TYR A 24 8.82 6.29 12.17
N ASP A 25 8.62 6.06 13.45
CA ASP A 25 9.55 5.40 14.36
C ASP A 25 8.87 4.23 15.10
N THR A 26 9.60 3.54 15.95
CA THR A 26 9.05 2.40 16.70
C THR A 26 7.89 2.79 17.61
N GLN A 27 7.92 3.99 18.18
CA GLN A 27 6.82 4.49 19.02
C GLN A 27 5.55 4.70 18.19
N TYR A 28 5.68 5.29 16.98
CA TYR A 28 4.56 5.43 16.05
C TYR A 28 3.93 4.07 15.73
N VAL A 29 4.77 3.06 15.45
CA VAL A 29 4.28 1.70 15.14
C VAL A 29 3.51 1.12 16.32
N ASP A 30 4.04 1.18 17.54
CA ASP A 30 3.37 0.67 18.74
C ASP A 30 2.03 1.38 18.99
N GLU A 31 1.99 2.71 18.94
CA GLU A 31 0.77 3.49 19.16
C GLU A 31 -0.27 3.22 18.07
N ARG A 32 0.14 3.13 16.81
CA ARG A 32 -0.73 2.91 15.67
C ARG A 32 -1.37 1.52 15.71
N TYR A 33 -0.56 0.47 15.92
CA TYR A 33 -1.03 -0.91 15.83
C TYR A 33 -1.70 -1.40 17.11
N ASN A 34 -1.40 -0.85 18.29
CA ASN A 34 -2.14 -1.12 19.51
C ASN A 34 -3.63 -0.79 19.39
N GLN A 35 -3.99 0.19 18.55
CA GLN A 35 -5.38 0.56 18.27
C GLN A 35 -6.14 -0.49 17.46
N TYR A 36 -5.43 -1.32 16.68
CA TYR A 36 -6.06 -2.32 15.82
C TYR A 36 -6.41 -3.62 16.55
N GLY A 37 -5.70 -3.96 17.65
CA GLY A 37 -5.97 -5.17 18.43
C GLY A 37 -6.05 -6.42 17.54
N GLU A 38 -7.15 -7.17 17.64
CA GLU A 38 -7.38 -8.38 16.84
C GLU A 38 -7.60 -8.11 15.33
N LYS A 39 -7.90 -6.88 14.93
CA LYS A 39 -8.12 -6.53 13.53
C LYS A 39 -6.84 -6.63 12.70
N GLY A 40 -5.67 -6.42 13.29
CA GLY A 40 -4.38 -6.55 12.60
C GLY A 40 -4.17 -7.95 12.03
N PRO A 41 -4.20 -9.02 12.84
CA PRO A 41 -4.10 -10.40 12.35
C PRO A 41 -5.23 -10.80 11.39
N GLN A 42 -6.46 -10.33 11.61
CA GLN A 42 -7.58 -10.58 10.68
C GLN A 42 -7.33 -9.96 9.31
N MET A 43 -6.84 -8.71 9.28
CA MET A 43 -6.46 -8.03 8.04
C MET A 43 -5.32 -8.75 7.32
N ALA A 44 -4.31 -9.19 8.06
CA ALA A 44 -3.19 -9.95 7.52
C ALA A 44 -3.66 -11.25 6.85
N GLY A 45 -4.55 -12.00 7.50
CA GLY A 45 -5.16 -13.21 6.93
C GLY A 45 -6.00 -12.93 5.69
N LEU A 46 -6.79 -11.84 5.69
CA LEU A 46 -7.58 -11.40 4.55
C LEU A 46 -6.69 -11.05 3.35
N ARG A 47 -5.64 -10.28 3.56
CA ARG A 47 -4.65 -9.89 2.53
C ARG A 47 -3.99 -11.13 1.92
N LEU A 48 -3.53 -12.08 2.74
CA LEU A 48 -2.93 -13.32 2.24
C LEU A 48 -3.93 -14.15 1.44
N GLY A 49 -5.15 -14.30 1.92
CA GLY A 49 -6.22 -15.02 1.21
C GLY A 49 -6.57 -14.39 -0.13
N TYR A 50 -6.67 -13.05 -0.18
CA TYR A 50 -6.93 -12.32 -1.42
C TYR A 50 -5.78 -12.48 -2.43
N LEU A 51 -4.53 -12.35 -1.98
CA LEU A 51 -3.35 -12.55 -2.82
C LEU A 51 -3.34 -13.94 -3.46
N VAL A 52 -3.39 -14.99 -2.63
CA VAL A 52 -3.31 -16.38 -3.11
C VAL A 52 -4.54 -16.75 -3.97
N GLY A 53 -5.71 -16.25 -3.61
CA GLY A 53 -6.94 -16.43 -4.38
C GLY A 53 -6.86 -15.82 -5.78
N THR A 54 -6.32 -14.59 -5.89
CA THR A 54 -6.15 -13.89 -7.16
C THR A 54 -5.06 -14.53 -8.02
N LEU A 55 -3.92 -14.93 -7.42
CA LEU A 55 -2.86 -15.59 -8.16
C LEU A 55 -3.20 -17.03 -8.58
N GLY A 56 -4.02 -17.74 -7.80
CA GLY A 56 -4.34 -19.15 -7.98
C GLY A 56 -3.20 -20.11 -7.55
N TYR A 57 -2.14 -19.58 -6.94
CA TYR A 57 -1.00 -20.35 -6.40
C TYR A 57 -0.31 -19.58 -5.29
N TRP A 58 0.55 -20.27 -4.52
CA TRP A 58 1.39 -19.65 -3.50
C TRP A 58 2.65 -19.06 -4.14
N PRO A 59 2.92 -17.74 -4.02
CA PRO A 59 4.20 -17.19 -4.44
C PRO A 59 5.33 -17.76 -3.57
N SER A 60 6.53 -17.88 -4.13
CA SER A 60 7.69 -18.39 -3.39
C SER A 60 8.31 -17.31 -2.49
N THR A 61 8.28 -16.05 -2.94
CA THR A 61 8.92 -14.92 -2.24
C THR A 61 8.01 -13.71 -2.19
N ILE A 62 8.03 -13.00 -1.05
CA ILE A 62 7.34 -11.72 -0.89
C ILE A 62 8.20 -10.71 -0.16
N LEU A 63 8.18 -9.47 -0.63
CA LEU A 63 8.72 -8.31 0.09
C LEU A 63 7.58 -7.38 0.49
N ASP A 64 7.43 -7.09 1.79
CA ASP A 64 6.48 -6.11 2.30
C ASP A 64 7.22 -4.79 2.61
N ILE A 65 6.92 -3.74 1.85
CA ILE A 65 7.49 -2.41 2.03
C ILE A 65 6.56 -1.60 2.92
N GLY A 66 7.12 -1.08 4.03
CA GLY A 66 6.35 -0.44 5.09
C GLY A 66 5.59 -1.46 5.95
N TYR A 67 6.26 -2.53 6.36
CA TYR A 67 5.61 -3.67 7.07
C TYR A 67 5.03 -3.32 8.45
N GLY A 68 5.31 -2.15 9.01
CA GLY A 68 4.80 -1.71 10.30
C GLY A 68 5.16 -2.68 11.44
N ASN A 69 4.15 -3.26 12.11
CA ASN A 69 4.38 -4.26 13.15
C ASN A 69 4.58 -5.69 12.61
N GLY A 70 4.59 -5.87 11.30
CA GLY A 70 4.85 -7.14 10.61
C GLY A 70 3.70 -8.16 10.65
N ASP A 71 2.47 -7.78 10.98
CA ASP A 71 1.34 -8.73 11.06
C ASP A 71 1.13 -9.49 9.75
N PHE A 72 1.27 -8.84 8.61
CA PHE A 72 1.16 -9.51 7.31
C PHE A 72 2.30 -10.52 7.09
N LEU A 73 3.54 -10.13 7.41
CA LEU A 73 4.68 -11.04 7.29
C LEU A 73 4.61 -12.21 8.26
N LYS A 74 3.97 -12.05 9.45
CA LYS A 74 3.75 -13.15 10.41
C LYS A 74 2.86 -14.25 9.84
N VAL A 75 1.85 -13.91 9.02
CA VAL A 75 0.98 -14.91 8.38
C VAL A 75 1.58 -15.50 7.11
N CYS A 76 2.47 -14.76 6.43
CA CYS A 76 3.18 -15.25 5.25
C CYS A 76 4.29 -16.24 5.61
N LYS A 77 5.01 -16.01 6.72
CA LYS A 77 6.15 -16.85 7.12
C LYS A 77 5.74 -18.33 7.31
N GLY A 78 6.59 -19.21 6.83
CA GLY A 78 6.34 -20.66 6.90
C GLY A 78 5.64 -21.24 5.67
N VAL A 79 5.09 -20.36 4.80
CA VAL A 79 4.49 -20.76 3.50
C VAL A 79 5.08 -19.96 2.33
N ILE A 80 5.64 -18.77 2.60
CA ILE A 80 6.27 -17.87 1.63
C ILE A 80 7.57 -17.35 2.26
N ASP A 81 8.69 -17.37 1.52
CA ASP A 81 9.94 -16.72 1.95
C ASP A 81 9.70 -15.21 2.05
N SER A 82 9.68 -14.71 3.27
CA SER A 82 9.19 -13.36 3.59
C SER A 82 10.33 -12.41 3.90
N TYR A 83 10.25 -11.24 3.27
CA TYR A 83 11.18 -10.13 3.42
C TYR A 83 10.42 -8.88 3.83
N GLY A 84 11.07 -8.01 4.61
CA GLY A 84 10.49 -6.74 5.04
C GLY A 84 11.45 -5.57 4.87
N ASN A 85 10.91 -4.42 4.48
CA ASN A 85 11.60 -3.13 4.48
C ASN A 85 10.71 -2.11 5.19
N ASP A 86 11.23 -1.38 6.16
CA ASP A 86 10.48 -0.33 6.88
C ASP A 86 11.44 0.73 7.42
N VAL A 87 11.03 1.99 7.36
CA VAL A 87 11.83 3.13 7.83
C VAL A 87 11.77 3.33 9.35
N SER A 88 10.80 2.70 10.02
CA SER A 88 10.57 2.88 11.47
C SER A 88 11.65 2.27 12.36
N GLY A 89 12.44 1.33 11.82
CA GLY A 89 13.37 0.52 12.62
C GLY A 89 12.65 -0.50 13.51
N TYR A 90 11.35 -0.73 13.34
CA TYR A 90 10.63 -1.75 14.07
C TYR A 90 11.21 -3.15 13.71
N PRO A 91 11.40 -4.05 14.69
CA PRO A 91 12.01 -5.34 14.41
C PRO A 91 11.12 -6.21 13.51
N VAL A 92 11.71 -6.83 12.49
CA VAL A 92 10.99 -7.82 11.68
C VAL A 92 10.60 -9.04 12.54
N PRO A 93 9.46 -9.69 12.23
CA PRO A 93 9.07 -10.93 12.88
C PRO A 93 10.15 -12.01 12.75
N GLU A 94 10.27 -12.89 13.76
CA GLU A 94 11.15 -14.04 13.68
C GLU A 94 10.87 -14.87 12.42
N GLY A 95 11.92 -15.27 11.71
CA GLY A 95 11.82 -16.03 10.45
C GLY A 95 11.55 -15.16 9.20
N VAL A 96 11.53 -13.84 9.33
CA VAL A 96 11.46 -12.87 8.23
C VAL A 96 12.84 -12.23 8.04
N THR A 97 13.22 -12.01 6.81
CA THR A 97 14.50 -11.35 6.47
C THR A 97 14.27 -9.85 6.26
N TYR A 98 15.00 -9.00 6.99
CA TYR A 98 15.04 -7.56 6.71
C TYR A 98 15.90 -7.29 5.47
N THR A 99 15.50 -6.32 4.65
CA THR A 99 16.31 -5.81 3.52
C THR A 99 16.38 -4.30 3.51
N ASP A 100 17.58 -3.74 3.38
CA ASP A 100 17.81 -2.29 3.26
C ASP A 100 17.52 -1.79 1.85
N ASN A 101 17.70 -2.66 0.84
CA ASN A 101 17.60 -2.28 -0.55
C ASN A 101 16.52 -3.09 -1.26
N ILE A 102 15.44 -2.41 -1.57
CA ILE A 102 14.25 -2.98 -2.23
C ILE A 102 14.50 -3.33 -3.72
N PHE A 103 15.64 -2.91 -4.29
CA PHE A 103 15.98 -3.10 -5.71
C PHE A 103 16.97 -4.24 -5.98
N ASP A 104 17.58 -4.82 -4.94
CA ASP A 104 18.69 -5.77 -5.12
C ASP A 104 18.22 -7.11 -5.68
N LYS A 105 17.12 -7.63 -5.17
CA LYS A 105 16.65 -8.98 -5.40
C LYS A 105 15.32 -8.97 -6.17
N HIS A 106 15.07 -10.03 -6.94
CA HIS A 106 13.77 -10.30 -7.52
C HIS A 106 12.86 -10.97 -6.48
N TYR A 107 11.59 -10.55 -6.43
CA TYR A 107 10.54 -11.14 -5.60
C TYR A 107 9.35 -11.53 -6.48
N ASP A 108 8.65 -12.60 -6.13
CA ASP A 108 7.41 -12.93 -6.85
C ASP A 108 6.37 -11.84 -6.61
N VAL A 109 6.29 -11.34 -5.37
CA VAL A 109 5.36 -10.26 -4.98
C VAL A 109 6.09 -9.18 -4.18
N ILE A 110 5.79 -7.92 -4.46
CA ILE A 110 6.11 -6.78 -3.58
C ILE A 110 4.80 -6.15 -3.13
N SER A 111 4.63 -5.94 -1.82
CA SER A 111 3.43 -5.34 -1.24
C SER A 111 3.67 -3.94 -0.65
N PHE A 112 2.61 -3.10 -0.74
CA PHE A 112 2.53 -1.76 -0.15
C PHE A 112 1.14 -1.60 0.49
N PHE A 113 1.05 -1.56 1.80
CA PHE A 113 -0.21 -1.44 2.52
C PHE A 113 -0.29 -0.15 3.32
N ASP A 114 -1.02 0.84 2.82
CA ASP A 114 -1.07 2.22 3.33
C ASP A 114 0.35 2.84 3.36
N VAL A 115 1.08 2.75 2.25
CA VAL A 115 2.50 3.15 2.16
C VAL A 115 2.81 3.95 0.90
N LEU A 116 2.33 3.54 -0.28
CA LEU A 116 2.72 4.16 -1.55
C LEU A 116 2.31 5.63 -1.62
N GLU A 117 1.19 5.99 -1.01
CA GLU A 117 0.68 7.36 -0.95
C GLU A 117 1.54 8.34 -0.14
N HIS A 118 2.49 7.83 0.65
CA HIS A 118 3.38 8.64 1.49
C HIS A 118 4.70 9.01 0.82
N PHE A 119 5.09 8.34 -0.26
CA PHE A 119 6.34 8.64 -0.95
C PHE A 119 6.27 10.01 -1.66
N GLU A 120 7.38 10.77 -1.64
CA GLU A 120 7.47 12.01 -2.41
C GLU A 120 7.40 11.75 -3.91
N GLU A 121 8.09 10.69 -4.38
CA GLU A 121 8.08 10.22 -5.76
C GLU A 121 7.73 8.73 -5.80
N ILE A 122 6.86 8.34 -6.74
CA ILE A 122 6.35 6.96 -6.85
C ILE A 122 6.80 6.23 -8.11
N ASP A 123 7.52 6.91 -9.01
CA ASP A 123 7.98 6.33 -10.27
C ASP A 123 9.01 5.21 -10.10
N PHE A 124 9.61 5.08 -8.90
CA PHE A 124 10.56 4.02 -8.59
C PHE A 124 9.97 2.60 -8.74
N VAL A 125 8.65 2.48 -8.74
CA VAL A 125 7.98 1.17 -8.89
C VAL A 125 8.32 0.49 -10.22
N LYS A 126 8.69 1.25 -11.27
CA LYS A 126 9.15 0.69 -12.56
C LYS A 126 10.45 -0.09 -12.45
N ASP A 127 11.32 0.28 -11.49
CA ASP A 127 12.66 -0.28 -11.29
C ASP A 127 12.64 -1.49 -10.33
N LEU A 128 11.50 -1.76 -9.69
CA LEU A 128 11.33 -2.93 -8.83
C LEU A 128 11.45 -4.23 -9.64
N LYS A 129 12.16 -5.19 -9.06
CA LYS A 129 12.33 -6.53 -9.64
C LYS A 129 11.31 -7.47 -9.04
N CYS A 130 10.12 -7.55 -9.64
CA CYS A 130 9.05 -8.45 -9.18
C CYS A 130 8.18 -8.91 -10.33
N ASP A 131 7.40 -9.97 -10.09
CA ASP A 131 6.35 -10.41 -11.03
C ASP A 131 5.04 -9.69 -10.76
N PHE A 132 4.74 -9.42 -9.47
CA PHE A 132 3.50 -8.76 -9.06
C PHE A 132 3.77 -7.65 -8.04
N ILE A 133 2.94 -6.61 -8.10
CA ILE A 133 2.79 -5.59 -7.06
C ILE A 133 1.40 -5.73 -6.45
N TYR A 134 1.33 -5.77 -5.11
CA TYR A 134 0.11 -5.86 -4.33
C TYR A 134 -0.04 -4.64 -3.43
N ILE A 135 -1.12 -3.89 -3.60
CA ILE A 135 -1.31 -2.59 -2.93
C ILE A 135 -2.65 -2.53 -2.23
N SER A 136 -2.71 -1.93 -1.05
CA SER A 136 -3.94 -1.34 -0.52
C SER A 136 -3.69 0.07 -0.02
N LEU A 137 -4.63 0.98 -0.29
CA LEU A 137 -4.54 2.39 0.05
C LEU A 137 -5.93 3.05 0.07
N PRO A 138 -6.07 4.26 0.63
CA PRO A 138 -7.35 4.96 0.66
C PRO A 138 -7.92 5.20 -0.75
N TRP A 139 -9.19 4.84 -0.97
CA TRP A 139 -9.86 4.99 -2.26
C TRP A 139 -10.39 6.41 -2.45
N CYS A 140 -9.69 7.21 -3.23
CA CYS A 140 -10.05 8.59 -3.52
C CYS A 140 -11.06 8.66 -4.68
N HIS A 141 -12.35 8.72 -4.39
CA HIS A 141 -13.39 8.81 -5.43
C HIS A 141 -13.42 10.17 -6.14
N ASN A 142 -12.97 11.24 -5.48
CA ASN A 142 -12.89 12.60 -6.03
C ASN A 142 -14.21 13.05 -6.71
N PHE A 143 -15.34 12.89 -6.02
CA PHE A 143 -16.67 13.26 -6.54
C PHE A 143 -16.79 14.75 -6.87
N SER A 144 -16.14 15.61 -6.07
CA SER A 144 -16.01 17.05 -6.30
C SER A 144 -14.79 17.60 -5.55
N GLU A 145 -14.39 18.84 -5.85
CA GLU A 145 -13.34 19.54 -5.09
C GLU A 145 -13.70 19.68 -3.60
N GLU A 146 -14.96 20.03 -3.30
CA GLU A 146 -15.44 20.14 -1.93
C GLU A 146 -15.37 18.81 -1.19
N TRP A 147 -15.78 17.71 -1.84
CA TRP A 147 -15.66 16.37 -1.28
C TRP A 147 -14.20 16.02 -0.98
N PHE A 148 -13.30 16.23 -1.94
CA PHE A 148 -11.88 15.94 -1.76
C PHE A 148 -11.28 16.74 -0.62
N MET A 149 -11.60 18.05 -0.51
CA MET A 149 -11.06 18.91 0.55
C MET A 149 -11.52 18.50 1.96
N ASN A 150 -12.68 17.85 2.09
CA ASN A 150 -13.25 17.37 3.36
C ASN A 150 -13.02 15.85 3.59
N TRP A 151 -12.45 15.15 2.62
CA TRP A 151 -12.25 13.71 2.71
C TRP A 151 -11.25 13.32 3.81
N LYS A 152 -11.65 12.38 4.69
CA LYS A 152 -10.89 11.99 5.89
C LYS A 152 -9.49 11.48 5.62
N HIS A 153 -9.26 10.88 4.44
CA HIS A 153 -7.95 10.33 4.06
C HIS A 153 -7.11 11.30 3.23
N ARG A 154 -7.55 12.54 3.01
CA ARG A 154 -6.73 13.54 2.31
C ARG A 154 -5.40 13.81 3.03
N ARG A 155 -5.41 13.88 4.36
CA ARG A 155 -4.24 14.00 5.25
C ARG A 155 -3.09 14.83 4.65
N PRO A 156 -3.18 16.16 4.60
CA PRO A 156 -2.12 16.99 4.03
C PRO A 156 -0.76 16.70 4.65
N ASP A 157 0.29 16.72 3.83
CA ASP A 157 1.70 16.48 4.19
C ASP A 157 2.02 15.05 4.66
N GLU A 158 1.01 14.19 4.76
CA GLU A 158 1.16 12.77 5.07
C GLU A 158 0.83 11.91 3.83
N HIS A 159 -0.37 12.11 3.23
CA HIS A 159 -0.75 11.47 1.98
C HIS A 159 -0.47 12.41 0.81
N LEU A 160 0.64 12.20 0.14
CA LEU A 160 1.08 13.06 -0.97
C LEU A 160 0.40 12.70 -2.28
N TRP A 161 -0.07 11.45 -2.40
CA TRP A 161 -0.73 10.92 -3.58
C TRP A 161 -2.11 10.36 -3.25
N HIS A 162 -3.07 10.57 -4.15
CA HIS A 162 -4.42 10.06 -3.99
C HIS A 162 -4.85 9.33 -5.26
N PHE A 163 -5.38 8.14 -5.07
CA PHE A 163 -5.64 7.17 -6.14
C PHE A 163 -7.11 6.78 -6.18
N ASN A 164 -7.65 6.61 -7.37
CA ASN A 164 -8.83 5.80 -7.65
C ASN A 164 -8.45 4.64 -8.58
N GLU A 165 -9.38 3.74 -8.84
CA GLU A 165 -9.15 2.54 -9.64
C GLU A 165 -8.60 2.85 -11.04
N LYS A 166 -9.11 3.91 -11.69
CA LYS A 166 -8.70 4.32 -13.03
C LYS A 166 -7.33 5.00 -13.06
N SER A 167 -7.07 5.84 -12.07
CA SER A 167 -5.81 6.59 -12.03
C SER A 167 -4.63 5.68 -11.65
N ILE A 168 -4.83 4.74 -10.71
CA ILE A 168 -3.81 3.80 -10.33
C ILE A 168 -3.52 2.79 -11.46
N GLU A 169 -4.56 2.32 -12.17
CA GLU A 169 -4.38 1.46 -13.33
C GLU A 169 -3.55 2.14 -14.41
N LYS A 170 -3.88 3.38 -14.78
CA LYS A 170 -3.11 4.14 -15.77
C LYS A 170 -1.67 4.35 -15.34
N PHE A 171 -1.45 4.74 -14.08
CA PHE A 171 -0.10 4.92 -13.54
C PHE A 171 0.71 3.63 -13.65
N PHE A 172 0.18 2.50 -13.17
CA PHE A 172 0.90 1.24 -13.23
C PHE A 172 1.09 0.73 -14.67
N ASN A 173 0.15 1.02 -15.58
CA ASN A 173 0.34 0.77 -17.00
C ASN A 173 1.51 1.57 -17.60
N GLU A 174 1.67 2.84 -17.23
CA GLU A 174 2.83 3.66 -17.61
C GLU A 174 4.15 3.10 -17.04
N MET A 175 4.10 2.48 -15.85
CA MET A 175 5.24 1.86 -15.17
C MET A 175 5.55 0.41 -15.65
N GLY A 176 4.79 -0.12 -16.60
CA GLY A 176 5.04 -1.45 -17.19
C GLY A 176 4.30 -2.60 -16.52
N TYR A 177 3.20 -2.33 -15.84
CA TYR A 177 2.36 -3.34 -15.19
C TYR A 177 0.94 -3.31 -15.73
N ASP A 178 0.27 -4.45 -15.72
CA ASP A 178 -1.15 -4.59 -16.02
C ASP A 178 -1.92 -4.92 -14.75
N MET A 179 -3.08 -4.29 -14.54
CA MET A 179 -3.97 -4.60 -13.42
C MET A 179 -4.56 -6.00 -13.62
N VAL A 180 -4.38 -6.87 -12.62
CA VAL A 180 -4.94 -8.24 -12.60
C VAL A 180 -6.30 -8.23 -11.94
N ASP A 181 -6.41 -7.55 -10.81
CA ASP A 181 -7.64 -7.46 -10.03
C ASP A 181 -7.65 -6.21 -9.16
N TYR A 182 -8.84 -5.73 -8.80
CA TYR A 182 -9.03 -4.71 -7.77
C TYR A 182 -10.32 -4.96 -6.98
N SER A 183 -10.33 -4.52 -5.72
CA SER A 183 -11.42 -4.78 -4.79
C SER A 183 -11.44 -3.76 -3.65
N ASN A 184 -12.54 -3.70 -2.94
CA ASN A 184 -12.65 -3.07 -1.62
C ASN A 184 -12.66 -4.12 -0.49
N VAL A 185 -12.01 -5.24 -0.68
CA VAL A 185 -12.06 -6.39 0.24
C VAL A 185 -11.71 -6.03 1.69
N GLU A 186 -10.82 -5.07 1.89
CA GLU A 186 -10.43 -4.61 3.24
C GLU A 186 -11.56 -3.89 3.99
N ASP A 187 -12.60 -3.40 3.30
CA ASP A 187 -13.74 -2.74 3.94
C ASP A 187 -14.55 -3.68 4.84
N ILE A 188 -14.41 -4.99 4.65
CA ILE A 188 -14.99 -6.01 5.55
C ILE A 188 -14.48 -5.82 7.00
N ILE A 189 -13.23 -5.38 7.17
CA ILE A 189 -12.58 -5.16 8.47
C ILE A 189 -12.47 -3.65 8.77
N ARG A 190 -12.15 -2.85 7.74
CA ARG A 190 -11.97 -1.38 7.83
C ARG A 190 -13.31 -0.68 7.54
N VAL A 191 -14.36 -1.07 8.26
CA VAL A 191 -15.72 -0.57 8.08
C VAL A 191 -15.74 0.96 8.11
N SER A 192 -16.41 1.56 7.12
CA SER A 192 -16.69 2.99 7.04
C SER A 192 -18.20 3.23 7.18
N SER A 193 -18.57 4.37 7.74
CA SER A 193 -19.97 4.84 7.74
C SER A 193 -20.40 5.47 6.42
N GLU A 194 -19.47 5.63 5.49
CA GLU A 194 -19.74 6.23 4.19
C GLU A 194 -20.42 5.23 3.25
N GLU A 195 -21.22 5.75 2.32
CA GLU A 195 -21.93 4.94 1.31
C GLU A 195 -21.02 4.45 0.16
N TYR A 196 -19.75 4.82 0.16
CA TYR A 196 -18.77 4.46 -0.85
C TYR A 196 -17.61 3.66 -0.26
N SER A 197 -16.91 2.92 -1.12
CA SER A 197 -15.75 2.09 -0.73
C SER A 197 -14.65 2.93 -0.11
N ASN A 198 -14.06 2.41 0.97
CA ASN A 198 -13.09 3.12 1.80
C ASN A 198 -11.66 2.85 1.36
N ILE A 199 -11.33 1.58 1.07
CA ILE A 199 -9.98 1.12 0.73
C ILE A 199 -9.98 0.46 -0.65
N LEU A 200 -9.05 0.88 -1.47
CA LEU A 200 -8.75 0.29 -2.77
C LEU A 200 -7.62 -0.72 -2.60
N THR A 201 -7.91 -1.95 -2.94
CA THR A 201 -6.94 -3.06 -2.97
C THR A 201 -6.72 -3.47 -4.41
N CYS A 202 -5.46 -3.53 -4.88
CA CYS A 202 -5.12 -3.85 -6.26
C CYS A 202 -3.97 -4.84 -6.36
N ILE A 203 -4.00 -5.70 -7.38
CA ILE A 203 -2.87 -6.54 -7.77
C ILE A 203 -2.51 -6.23 -9.22
N PHE A 204 -1.22 -5.99 -9.46
CA PHE A 204 -0.66 -5.68 -10.76
C PHE A 204 0.38 -6.72 -11.14
N LYS A 205 0.42 -7.10 -12.43
CA LYS A 205 1.39 -8.02 -13.00
C LYS A 205 2.37 -7.26 -13.89
N LYS A 206 3.67 -7.50 -13.71
CA LYS A 206 4.71 -6.91 -14.56
C LYS A 206 4.62 -7.47 -15.99
N ARG A 207 4.62 -6.58 -16.96
CA ARG A 207 4.75 -6.97 -18.38
C ARG A 207 6.15 -7.52 -18.66
N LYS A 208 6.19 -8.56 -19.50
CA LYS A 208 7.46 -9.16 -19.97
C LYS A 208 8.14 -8.30 -21.00
#